data_f1c5238811d2134b9876570bf1bd56da
#
_entry.id   f1c5238811d2134b9876570bf1bd56da
#
_cell.length_a   1.000
_cell.length_b   1.000
_cell.length_c   1.000
_cell.angle_alpha   90.00
_cell.angle_beta   90.00
_cell.angle_gamma   90.00
#
_symmetry.space_group_name_H-M   'P 1'
#
loop_
_entity.id
_entity.type
_entity.pdbx_description
1 polymer ?
#
loop_
_entity_poly.entity_id
_entity_poly.type
_entity_poly.pdbx_seq_one_letter_code
_entity_poly.pdbx_strand_id
1 'polypeptide(L)'
;LYWHRFTPLHIILWPISLAYELFLIIKKLCYWLDIFPSIKLPVPVMSIDAISIEASGRTPLILWLVNNLVRHGYTPGIVTHGNFSTNPPTAITDATAPETVDSDTLLFAHRFGATCLVWTGSDRTQTAEALLHAHPSCNVLIFNDTLQYHRLERDIEITLVDFSDYTYGNGLLLPAGPLRANPRRLDQDSIILVT
;
A
#
# COMPACT_ATOMS: atom_id res chain seq x y z
N LEU A 1 17.40 11.45 8.42
CA LEU A 1 18.22 12.67 8.71
C LEU A 1 18.33 13.62 7.49
N TYR A 2 18.34 13.11 6.25
CA TYR A 2 18.46 13.91 5.03
C TYR A 2 17.24 14.82 4.81
N TRP A 3 16.04 14.32 4.98
CA TRP A 3 14.81 15.06 4.72
C TRP A 3 14.33 15.97 5.86
N HIS A 4 15.05 16.00 7.00
CA HIS A 4 14.70 16.87 8.16
C HIS A 4 15.40 18.22 8.13
N ARG A 5 16.35 18.43 7.23
CA ARG A 5 17.09 19.68 7.09
C ARG A 5 17.10 20.15 5.65
N PHE A 6 16.83 21.43 5.45
CA PHE A 6 17.00 22.02 4.13
C PHE A 6 18.50 22.11 3.79
N THR A 7 18.90 21.43 2.72
CA THR A 7 20.24 21.48 2.15
C THR A 7 20.18 22.02 0.72
N PRO A 8 21.27 22.54 0.15
CA PRO A 8 21.30 23.01 -1.23
C PRO A 8 20.80 21.95 -2.25
N LEU A 9 20.96 20.67 -1.92
CA LEU A 9 20.46 19.58 -2.76
C LEU A 9 18.92 19.58 -2.90
N HIS A 10 18.18 20.02 -1.89
CA HIS A 10 16.72 20.15 -1.98
C HIS A 10 16.31 21.18 -3.03
N ILE A 11 17.09 22.25 -3.22
CA ILE A 11 16.83 23.28 -4.23
C ILE A 11 16.94 22.65 -5.64
N ILE A 12 17.91 21.75 -5.84
CA ILE A 12 18.11 21.04 -7.11
C ILE A 12 17.02 19.99 -7.34
N LEU A 13 16.59 19.32 -6.29
CA LEU A 13 15.56 18.26 -6.37
C LEU A 13 14.12 18.80 -6.38
N TRP A 14 13.90 20.03 -5.94
CA TRP A 14 12.57 20.63 -5.85
C TRP A 14 11.82 20.67 -7.18
N PRO A 15 12.42 21.06 -8.32
CA PRO A 15 11.74 21.03 -9.63
C PRO A 15 11.30 19.61 -10.01
N ILE A 16 12.08 18.58 -9.63
CA ILE A 16 11.74 17.18 -9.88
C ILE A 16 10.55 16.76 -9.01
N SER A 17 10.50 17.19 -7.76
CA SER A 17 9.36 16.93 -6.87
C SER A 17 8.09 17.62 -7.36
N LEU A 18 8.20 18.81 -7.90
CA LEU A 18 7.07 19.54 -8.50
C LEU A 18 6.54 18.80 -9.75
N ALA A 19 7.44 18.34 -10.61
CA ALA A 19 7.06 17.52 -11.77
C ALA A 19 6.40 16.21 -11.34
N TYR A 20 6.89 15.58 -10.28
CA TYR A 20 6.28 14.38 -9.70
C TYR A 20 4.88 14.66 -9.12
N GLU A 21 4.69 15.77 -8.40
CA GLU A 21 3.37 16.17 -7.91
C GLU A 21 2.38 16.40 -9.07
N LEU A 22 2.81 17.11 -10.10
CA LEU A 22 2.01 17.35 -11.30
C LEU A 22 1.62 16.02 -11.97
N PHE A 23 2.56 15.08 -12.08
CA PHE A 23 2.28 13.73 -12.59
C PHE A 23 1.22 13.01 -11.76
N LEU A 24 1.29 13.05 -10.43
CA LEU A 24 0.28 12.45 -9.55
C LEU A 24 -1.10 13.09 -9.72
N ILE A 25 -1.15 14.42 -9.86
CA ILE A 25 -2.40 15.17 -10.09
C ILE A 25 -3.02 14.76 -11.43
N ILE A 26 -2.23 14.76 -12.51
CA ILE A 26 -2.69 14.36 -13.85
C ILE A 26 -3.18 12.91 -13.83
N LYS A 27 -2.42 11.99 -13.23
CA LYS A 27 -2.82 10.59 -13.08
C LYS A 27 -4.16 10.47 -12.37
N LYS A 28 -4.35 11.16 -11.24
CA LYS A 28 -5.61 11.16 -10.49
C LYS A 28 -6.76 11.72 -11.34
N LEU A 29 -6.52 12.80 -12.08
CA LEU A 29 -7.51 13.41 -12.97
C LEU A 29 -7.94 12.44 -14.09
N CYS A 30 -7.01 11.71 -14.68
CA CYS A 30 -7.31 10.70 -15.70
C CYS A 30 -8.23 9.58 -15.18
N TYR A 31 -8.05 9.14 -13.93
CA TYR A 31 -8.96 8.18 -13.30
C TYR A 31 -10.30 8.82 -12.95
N TRP A 32 -10.32 10.06 -12.48
CA TRP A 32 -11.57 10.77 -12.16
C TRP A 32 -12.43 11.07 -13.40
N LEU A 33 -11.79 11.28 -14.56
CA LEU A 33 -12.46 11.50 -15.86
C LEU A 33 -12.80 10.16 -16.58
N ASP A 34 -12.64 9.01 -15.92
CA ASP A 34 -12.85 7.66 -16.49
C ASP A 34 -12.02 7.39 -17.78
N ILE A 35 -10.92 8.14 -17.98
CA ILE A 35 -9.98 7.86 -19.09
C ILE A 35 -9.28 6.51 -18.82
N PHE A 36 -8.96 6.24 -17.56
CA PHE A 36 -8.47 4.94 -17.13
C PHE A 36 -9.53 4.25 -16.26
N PRO A 37 -10.00 3.05 -16.63
CA PRO A 37 -11.02 2.36 -15.86
C PRO A 37 -10.46 1.93 -14.50
N SER A 38 -11.22 2.16 -13.44
CA SER A 38 -11.03 1.52 -12.15
C SER A 38 -11.76 0.18 -12.13
N ILE A 39 -11.18 -0.78 -11.42
CA ILE A 39 -11.72 -2.14 -11.31
C ILE A 39 -12.28 -2.32 -9.90
N LYS A 40 -13.54 -2.75 -9.82
CA LYS A 40 -14.17 -3.15 -8.57
C LYS A 40 -14.09 -4.66 -8.43
N LEU A 41 -13.58 -5.14 -7.30
CA LEU A 41 -13.54 -6.56 -6.99
C LEU A 41 -14.85 -7.02 -6.34
N PRO A 42 -15.18 -8.33 -6.40
CA PRO A 42 -16.44 -8.85 -5.88
C PRO A 42 -16.47 -8.97 -4.34
N VAL A 43 -15.38 -8.65 -3.66
CA VAL A 43 -15.24 -8.66 -2.20
C VAL A 43 -14.77 -7.31 -1.70
N PRO A 44 -15.07 -6.93 -0.45
CA PRO A 44 -14.58 -5.69 0.15
C PRO A 44 -13.06 -5.57 0.11
N VAL A 45 -12.59 -4.39 -0.25
CA VAL A 45 -11.17 -4.06 -0.39
C VAL A 45 -10.76 -3.01 0.64
N MET A 46 -9.78 -3.35 1.45
CA MET A 46 -9.16 -2.45 2.42
C MET A 46 -7.74 -2.13 1.99
N SER A 47 -7.36 -0.88 1.95
CA SER A 47 -5.97 -0.47 1.73
C SER A 47 -5.34 0.05 3.02
N ILE A 48 -4.06 -0.30 3.23
CA ILE A 48 -3.26 0.19 4.33
C ILE A 48 -2.03 0.86 3.77
N ASP A 49 -1.98 2.15 3.91
CA ASP A 49 -1.02 3.02 3.26
C ASP A 49 -0.28 3.90 4.29
N ALA A 50 0.81 4.51 3.88
CA ALA A 50 1.52 5.51 4.66
C ALA A 50 1.85 6.70 3.78
N ILE A 51 1.64 7.92 4.30
CA ILE A 51 1.85 9.15 3.54
C ILE A 51 3.33 9.47 3.34
N SER A 52 4.18 9.01 4.27
CA SER A 52 5.63 9.16 4.23
C SER A 52 6.31 7.81 4.03
N ILE A 53 7.49 7.82 3.42
CA ILE A 53 8.33 6.61 3.33
C ILE A 53 8.94 6.21 4.67
N GLU A 54 9.05 7.15 5.60
CA GLU A 54 9.57 6.92 6.95
C GLU A 54 8.48 6.44 7.92
N ALA A 55 7.20 6.58 7.56
CA ALA A 55 6.11 6.16 8.43
C ALA A 55 6.15 4.65 8.68
N SER A 56 6.25 4.32 9.96
CA SER A 56 6.23 2.95 10.48
C SER A 56 4.82 2.55 10.92
N GLY A 57 4.64 1.26 11.21
CA GLY A 57 3.38 0.78 11.79
C GLY A 57 2.41 0.09 10.82
N ARG A 58 2.67 0.08 9.50
CA ARG A 58 1.82 -0.66 8.54
C ARG A 58 1.77 -2.15 8.85
N THR A 59 2.92 -2.77 8.99
CA THR A 59 3.05 -4.21 9.26
C THR A 59 2.33 -4.63 10.55
N PRO A 60 2.56 -4.02 11.72
CA PRO A 60 1.83 -4.36 12.94
C PRO A 60 0.32 -4.09 12.81
N LEU A 61 -0.11 -3.05 12.09
CA LEU A 61 -1.52 -2.79 11.85
C LEU A 61 -2.16 -3.90 11.01
N ILE A 62 -1.51 -4.35 9.93
CA ILE A 62 -2.00 -5.46 9.10
C ILE A 62 -2.11 -6.73 9.95
N LEU A 63 -1.09 -7.04 10.76
CA LEU A 63 -1.11 -8.19 11.65
C LEU A 63 -2.29 -8.13 12.64
N TRP A 64 -2.53 -6.98 13.24
CA TRP A 64 -3.65 -6.78 14.16
C TRP A 64 -5.00 -6.91 13.44
N LEU A 65 -5.14 -6.28 12.28
CA LEU A 65 -6.39 -6.26 11.50
C LEU A 65 -6.77 -7.65 11.03
N VAL A 66 -5.82 -8.40 10.45
CA VAL A 66 -6.05 -9.79 10.01
C VAL A 66 -6.49 -10.68 11.17
N ASN A 67 -5.82 -10.59 12.33
CA ASN A 67 -6.21 -11.35 13.51
C ASN A 67 -7.66 -11.02 13.95
N ASN A 68 -8.06 -9.75 13.89
CA ASN A 68 -9.41 -9.36 14.25
C ASN A 68 -10.43 -9.85 13.21
N LEU A 69 -10.14 -9.73 11.92
CA LEU A 69 -11.02 -10.24 10.86
C LEU A 69 -11.25 -11.75 10.99
N VAL A 70 -10.18 -12.52 11.20
CA VAL A 70 -10.28 -13.98 11.40
C VAL A 70 -11.13 -14.32 12.64
N ARG A 71 -10.93 -13.60 13.75
CA ARG A 71 -11.76 -13.80 14.97
C ARG A 71 -13.24 -13.52 14.75
N HIS A 72 -13.59 -12.65 13.79
CA HIS A 72 -14.97 -12.34 13.42
C HIS A 72 -15.50 -13.20 12.28
N GLY A 73 -14.78 -14.27 11.91
CA GLY A 73 -15.22 -15.25 10.90
C GLY A 73 -14.97 -14.85 9.46
N TYR A 74 -14.15 -13.82 9.20
CA TYR A 74 -13.71 -13.49 7.85
C TYR A 74 -12.54 -14.39 7.43
N THR A 75 -12.43 -14.59 6.11
CA THR A 75 -11.29 -15.26 5.47
C THR A 75 -10.50 -14.21 4.67
N PRO A 76 -9.55 -13.51 5.31
CA PRO A 76 -8.83 -12.43 4.67
C PRO A 76 -7.77 -12.93 3.69
N GLY A 77 -7.56 -12.18 2.61
CA GLY A 77 -6.44 -12.30 1.70
C GLY A 77 -5.58 -11.04 1.73
N ILE A 78 -4.27 -11.18 1.81
CA ILE A 78 -3.31 -10.08 1.72
C ILE A 78 -2.71 -10.07 0.32
N VAL A 79 -2.77 -8.92 -0.35
CA VAL A 79 -2.12 -8.68 -1.63
C VAL A 79 -0.98 -7.70 -1.43
N THR A 80 0.24 -8.15 -1.72
CA THR A 80 1.46 -7.35 -1.65
C THR A 80 2.02 -7.10 -3.05
N HIS A 81 2.84 -6.06 -3.16
CA HIS A 81 3.63 -5.83 -4.36
C HIS A 81 5.03 -6.38 -4.14
N GLY A 82 5.43 -7.38 -4.92
CA GLY A 82 6.78 -7.90 -4.85
C GLY A 82 7.80 -6.89 -5.35
N ASN A 83 8.93 -6.77 -4.67
CA ASN A 83 10.08 -5.97 -5.13
C ASN A 83 10.68 -6.54 -6.42
N PHE A 84 10.46 -7.81 -6.67
CA PHE A 84 10.83 -8.49 -7.89
C PHE A 84 9.55 -8.75 -8.67
N SER A 85 9.52 -8.38 -9.94
CA SER A 85 8.39 -8.58 -10.83
C SER A 85 8.02 -10.07 -10.92
N THR A 86 7.31 -10.57 -9.90
CA THR A 86 6.74 -11.91 -9.92
C THR A 86 5.57 -11.90 -10.88
N ASN A 87 5.79 -12.43 -12.04
CA ASN A 87 4.77 -12.69 -13.03
C ASN A 87 4.94 -14.15 -13.47
N PRO A 88 3.96 -15.02 -13.22
CA PRO A 88 2.57 -14.77 -12.80
C PRO A 88 2.39 -14.49 -11.29
N PRO A 89 1.19 -14.00 -10.87
CA PRO A 89 0.83 -13.87 -9.46
C PRO A 89 1.06 -15.18 -8.70
N THR A 90 1.68 -15.08 -7.52
CA THR A 90 2.14 -16.26 -6.79
C THR A 90 1.68 -16.22 -5.34
N ALA A 91 1.18 -17.36 -4.85
CA ALA A 91 0.89 -17.56 -3.44
C ALA A 91 2.19 -17.67 -2.63
N ILE A 92 2.24 -17.01 -1.49
CA ILE A 92 3.39 -17.03 -0.59
C ILE A 92 3.07 -17.91 0.60
N THR A 93 3.97 -18.83 0.88
CA THR A 93 3.87 -19.82 1.96
C THR A 93 5.12 -19.80 2.82
N ASP A 94 5.09 -20.53 3.92
CA ASP A 94 6.25 -20.71 4.80
C ASP A 94 7.49 -21.31 4.07
N ALA A 95 7.27 -22.01 2.96
CA ALA A 95 8.33 -22.62 2.15
C ALA A 95 8.91 -21.66 1.09
N THR A 96 8.38 -20.45 0.98
CA THR A 96 8.85 -19.46 -0.03
C THR A 96 10.26 -18.98 0.33
N ALA A 97 11.16 -19.01 -0.64
CA ALA A 97 12.55 -18.58 -0.43
C ALA A 97 12.62 -17.06 -0.12
N PRO A 98 13.36 -16.67 0.93
CA PRO A 98 13.43 -15.27 1.40
C PRO A 98 13.93 -14.28 0.34
N GLU A 99 14.71 -14.75 -0.63
CA GLU A 99 15.29 -13.90 -1.68
C GLU A 99 14.27 -13.49 -2.76
N THR A 100 13.10 -14.13 -2.77
CA THR A 100 12.10 -13.95 -3.84
C THR A 100 11.06 -12.89 -3.55
N VAL A 101 10.87 -12.51 -2.28
CA VAL A 101 9.84 -11.57 -1.84
C VAL A 101 10.36 -10.65 -0.74
N ASP A 102 9.66 -9.56 -0.49
CA ASP A 102 10.00 -8.63 0.58
C ASP A 102 9.75 -9.23 1.98
N SER A 103 10.45 -8.68 2.97
CA SER A 103 10.41 -9.15 4.36
C SER A 103 9.02 -9.10 5.00
N ASP A 104 8.22 -8.07 4.67
CA ASP A 104 6.86 -7.92 5.20
C ASP A 104 5.95 -9.04 4.68
N THR A 105 6.05 -9.36 3.38
CA THR A 105 5.27 -10.43 2.75
C THR A 105 5.58 -11.79 3.38
N LEU A 106 6.87 -12.09 3.61
CA LEU A 106 7.28 -13.30 4.32
C LEU A 106 6.76 -13.35 5.74
N LEU A 107 6.86 -12.22 6.46
CA LEU A 107 6.36 -12.13 7.82
C LEU A 107 4.87 -12.44 7.91
N PHE A 108 4.07 -11.93 6.97
CA PHE A 108 2.64 -12.23 6.90
C PHE A 108 2.40 -13.73 6.66
N ALA A 109 3.11 -14.33 5.70
CA ALA A 109 2.98 -15.76 5.41
C ALA A 109 3.35 -16.62 6.62
N HIS A 110 4.49 -16.37 7.25
CA HIS A 110 4.93 -17.10 8.44
C HIS A 110 3.99 -16.89 9.64
N ARG A 111 3.47 -15.69 9.83
CA ARG A 111 2.63 -15.37 10.98
C ARG A 111 1.25 -16.00 10.90
N PHE A 112 0.68 -16.04 9.70
CA PHE A 112 -0.71 -16.46 9.52
C PHE A 112 -0.85 -17.88 8.98
N GLY A 113 0.16 -18.41 8.30
CA GLY A 113 0.10 -19.75 7.71
C GLY A 113 -1.16 -19.96 6.87
N ALA A 114 -1.94 -20.98 7.22
CA ALA A 114 -3.18 -21.30 6.52
C ALA A 114 -4.39 -20.39 6.87
N THR A 115 -4.28 -19.51 7.87
CA THR A 115 -5.42 -18.70 8.34
C THR A 115 -5.64 -17.44 7.52
N CYS A 116 -4.65 -16.98 6.76
CA CYS A 116 -4.75 -15.86 5.85
C CYS A 116 -3.95 -16.14 4.58
N LEU A 117 -4.54 -15.82 3.45
CA LEU A 117 -3.94 -16.03 2.14
C LEU A 117 -3.02 -14.85 1.80
N VAL A 118 -1.75 -15.11 1.51
CA VAL A 118 -0.79 -14.07 1.13
C VAL A 118 -0.35 -14.29 -0.31
N TRP A 119 -0.57 -13.29 -1.16
CA TRP A 119 -0.22 -13.34 -2.56
C TRP A 119 0.57 -12.10 -2.98
N THR A 120 1.48 -12.29 -3.92
CA THR A 120 2.30 -11.23 -4.48
C THR A 120 2.34 -11.30 -6.00
N GLY A 121 2.50 -10.14 -6.64
CA GLY A 121 2.59 -10.03 -8.08
C GLY A 121 2.90 -8.60 -8.54
N SER A 122 3.26 -8.46 -9.81
CA SER A 122 3.58 -7.16 -10.42
C SER A 122 2.34 -6.27 -10.62
N ASP A 123 1.19 -6.87 -10.95
CA ASP A 123 -0.10 -6.18 -11.04
C ASP A 123 -1.00 -6.62 -9.87
N ARG A 124 -1.30 -5.68 -8.98
CA ARG A 124 -2.09 -5.96 -7.77
C ARG A 124 -3.51 -6.41 -8.08
N THR A 125 -4.12 -5.89 -9.15
CA THR A 125 -5.48 -6.28 -9.54
C THR A 125 -5.49 -7.71 -10.05
N GLN A 126 -4.58 -8.07 -10.95
CA GLN A 126 -4.43 -9.44 -11.43
C GLN A 126 -4.09 -10.41 -10.28
N THR A 127 -3.27 -9.96 -9.33
CA THR A 127 -2.93 -10.76 -8.16
C THR A 127 -4.15 -11.03 -7.28
N ALA A 128 -4.99 -10.02 -7.06
CA ALA A 128 -6.23 -10.19 -6.31
C ALA A 128 -7.22 -11.10 -7.02
N GLU A 129 -7.39 -10.95 -8.33
CA GLU A 129 -8.25 -11.83 -9.14
C GLU A 129 -7.76 -13.28 -9.09
N ALA A 130 -6.46 -13.51 -9.23
CA ALA A 130 -5.86 -14.83 -9.12
C ALA A 130 -6.07 -15.46 -7.73
N LEU A 131 -5.91 -14.67 -6.67
CA LEU A 131 -6.18 -15.10 -5.30
C LEU A 131 -7.63 -15.52 -5.12
N LEU A 132 -8.59 -14.68 -5.55
CA LEU A 132 -10.02 -14.95 -5.42
C LEU A 132 -10.46 -16.16 -6.25
N HIS A 133 -9.86 -16.35 -7.44
CA HIS A 133 -10.12 -17.52 -8.28
C HIS A 133 -9.60 -18.80 -7.64
N ALA A 134 -8.40 -18.78 -7.07
CA ALA A 134 -7.80 -19.93 -6.38
C ALA A 134 -8.48 -20.25 -5.05
N HIS A 135 -9.02 -19.22 -4.38
CA HIS A 135 -9.61 -19.33 -3.04
C HIS A 135 -10.97 -18.60 -2.97
N PRO A 136 -12.06 -19.21 -3.49
CA PRO A 136 -13.39 -18.60 -3.49
C PRO A 136 -13.98 -18.33 -2.09
N SER A 137 -13.39 -18.90 -1.04
CA SER A 137 -13.76 -18.64 0.36
C SER A 137 -13.25 -17.30 0.88
N CYS A 138 -12.29 -16.67 0.19
CA CYS A 138 -11.78 -15.36 0.56
C CYS A 138 -12.89 -14.32 0.43
N ASN A 139 -13.19 -13.59 1.51
CA ASN A 139 -14.32 -12.67 1.57
C ASN A 139 -13.94 -11.22 1.96
N VAL A 140 -12.65 -10.94 2.10
CA VAL A 140 -12.10 -9.59 2.30
C VAL A 140 -10.64 -9.54 1.83
N LEU A 141 -10.26 -8.49 1.14
CA LEU A 141 -8.89 -8.28 0.68
C LEU A 141 -8.24 -7.10 1.39
N ILE A 142 -6.98 -7.29 1.79
CA ILE A 142 -6.14 -6.27 2.38
C ILE A 142 -4.96 -6.01 1.46
N PHE A 143 -4.82 -4.77 1.04
CA PHE A 143 -3.70 -4.34 0.21
C PHE A 143 -2.68 -3.57 1.04
N ASN A 144 -1.43 -3.99 0.94
CA ASN A 144 -0.31 -3.28 1.52
C ASN A 144 0.28 -2.33 0.48
N ASP A 145 0.31 -1.02 0.80
CA ASP A 145 0.99 0.01 0.03
C ASP A 145 0.39 0.27 -1.37
N THR A 146 -0.86 0.72 -1.40
CA THR A 146 -1.57 1.06 -2.66
C THR A 146 -1.84 2.56 -2.84
N LEU A 147 -1.17 3.43 -2.09
CA LEU A 147 -1.41 4.88 -2.07
C LEU A 147 -1.53 5.52 -3.47
N GLN A 148 -0.75 5.03 -4.42
CA GLN A 148 -0.70 5.55 -5.79
C GLN A 148 -1.37 4.64 -6.82
N TYR A 149 -2.02 3.55 -6.38
CA TYR A 149 -2.62 2.56 -7.27
C TYR A 149 -4.12 2.82 -7.43
N HIS A 150 -4.48 3.74 -8.33
CA HIS A 150 -5.87 4.18 -8.56
C HIS A 150 -6.71 3.22 -9.43
N ARG A 151 -6.09 2.20 -10.03
CA ARG A 151 -6.79 1.23 -10.87
C ARG A 151 -7.77 0.34 -10.09
N LEU A 152 -7.61 0.23 -8.78
CA LEU A 152 -8.45 -0.57 -7.91
C LEU A 152 -9.36 0.33 -7.08
N GLU A 153 -10.67 0.07 -7.12
CA GLU A 153 -11.61 0.68 -6.17
C GLU A 153 -11.39 0.09 -4.78
N ARG A 154 -11.43 0.95 -3.78
CA ARG A 154 -11.22 0.58 -2.37
C ARG A 154 -12.45 1.00 -1.59
N ASP A 155 -12.95 0.08 -0.75
CA ASP A 155 -14.09 0.35 0.13
C ASP A 155 -13.64 1.07 1.41
N ILE A 156 -12.44 0.76 1.89
CA ILE A 156 -11.85 1.40 3.08
C ILE A 156 -10.38 1.73 2.80
N GLU A 157 -10.03 2.99 2.97
CA GLU A 157 -8.65 3.48 2.92
C GLU A 157 -8.17 3.86 4.32
N ILE A 158 -7.11 3.18 4.79
CA ILE A 158 -6.49 3.46 6.08
C ILE A 158 -5.10 4.03 5.81
N THR A 159 -4.88 5.29 6.17
CA THR A 159 -3.58 5.93 6.02
C THR A 159 -2.93 6.17 7.37
N LEU A 160 -1.71 5.66 7.52
CA LEU A 160 -0.88 5.91 8.69
C LEU A 160 -0.13 7.22 8.54
N VAL A 161 -0.17 7.98 9.62
CA VAL A 161 0.59 9.22 9.81
C VAL A 161 1.39 9.07 11.08
N ASP A 162 2.71 8.97 10.93
CA ASP A 162 3.61 8.95 12.09
C ASP A 162 3.70 10.37 12.68
N PHE A 163 3.30 10.55 13.92
CA PHE A 163 3.30 11.83 14.62
C PHE A 163 4.55 12.04 15.48
N SER A 164 5.53 11.18 15.36
CA SER A 164 6.85 11.45 15.91
C SER A 164 7.44 12.74 15.31
N ASP A 165 8.42 13.34 15.96
CA ASP A 165 8.93 14.71 15.78
C ASP A 165 9.10 15.26 14.34
N TYR A 166 8.91 14.42 13.30
CA TYR A 166 9.21 14.80 11.91
C TYR A 166 8.28 14.17 10.89
N THR A 167 7.01 14.04 11.18
CA THR A 167 5.98 13.37 10.35
C THR A 167 6.04 13.67 8.85
N TYR A 168 6.25 14.94 8.52
CA TYR A 168 6.32 15.41 7.14
C TYR A 168 7.74 15.79 6.71
N GLY A 169 8.73 15.64 7.58
CA GLY A 169 10.10 16.06 7.31
C GLY A 169 10.14 17.54 6.89
N ASN A 170 10.65 17.82 5.70
CA ASN A 170 10.68 19.16 5.12
C ASN A 170 9.36 19.54 4.40
N GLY A 171 8.33 18.70 4.45
CA GLY A 171 7.03 18.93 3.81
C GLY A 171 7.00 18.75 2.29
N LEU A 172 8.09 18.31 1.68
CA LEU A 172 8.19 18.12 0.25
C LEU A 172 7.88 16.68 -0.17
N LEU A 173 7.43 16.54 -1.41
CA LEU A 173 7.28 15.23 -2.03
C LEU A 173 8.64 14.66 -2.45
N LEU A 174 8.66 13.35 -2.70
CA LEU A 174 9.81 12.69 -3.30
C LEU A 174 10.21 13.35 -4.63
N PRO A 175 11.51 13.45 -4.95
CA PRO A 175 12.67 13.02 -4.16
C PRO A 175 13.21 14.10 -3.20
N ALA A 176 12.68 15.32 -3.20
CA ALA A 176 13.17 16.39 -2.33
C ALA A 176 12.71 16.25 -0.86
N GLY A 177 11.70 15.46 -0.58
CA GLY A 177 11.19 15.19 0.76
C GLY A 177 10.72 13.74 0.93
N PRO A 178 10.25 13.39 2.14
CA PRO A 178 9.84 12.02 2.46
C PRO A 178 8.42 11.68 2.00
N LEU A 179 7.64 12.68 1.55
CA LEU A 179 6.23 12.48 1.27
C LEU A 179 6.01 11.74 -0.05
N ARG A 180 5.13 10.76 -0.03
CA ARG A 180 4.70 9.97 -1.18
C ARG A 180 3.47 10.56 -1.87
N ALA A 181 2.70 11.35 -1.13
CA ALA A 181 1.55 12.09 -1.63
C ALA A 181 1.38 13.39 -0.85
N ASN A 182 0.63 14.34 -1.43
CA ASN A 182 0.29 15.59 -0.75
C ASN A 182 -0.57 15.31 0.48
N PRO A 183 -0.31 15.92 1.66
CA PRO A 183 -1.10 15.73 2.88
C PRO A 183 -2.59 16.01 2.73
N ARG A 184 -3.01 16.86 1.80
CA ARG A 184 -4.43 17.09 1.48
C ARG A 184 -5.18 15.85 1.02
N ARG A 185 -4.45 14.78 0.67
CA ARG A 185 -5.07 13.51 0.35
C ARG A 185 -5.78 12.90 1.57
N LEU A 186 -5.27 13.15 2.77
CA LEU A 186 -5.86 12.63 4.01
C LEU A 186 -7.33 13.03 4.19
N ASP A 187 -7.75 14.14 3.61
CA ASP A 187 -9.17 14.57 3.65
C ASP A 187 -10.10 13.60 2.89
N GLN A 188 -9.55 12.68 2.10
CA GLN A 188 -10.29 11.73 1.27
C GLN A 188 -10.21 10.30 1.79
N ASP A 189 -9.29 10.03 2.72
CA ASP A 189 -9.09 8.71 3.30
C ASP A 189 -10.21 8.39 4.30
N SER A 190 -10.62 7.12 4.36
CA SER A 190 -11.71 6.69 5.25
C SER A 190 -11.31 6.75 6.72
N ILE A 191 -10.05 6.40 7.01
CA ILE A 191 -9.49 6.33 8.36
C ILE A 191 -8.07 6.86 8.35
N ILE A 192 -7.77 7.77 9.26
CA ILE A 192 -6.40 8.24 9.50
C ILE A 192 -5.98 7.66 10.86
N LEU A 193 -4.91 6.91 10.88
CA LEU A 193 -4.29 6.40 12.10
C LEU A 193 -3.00 7.17 12.37
N VAL A 194 -2.94 7.74 13.56
CA VAL A 194 -1.78 8.46 14.07
C VAL A 194 -0.99 7.50 14.96
N THR A 195 0.29 7.32 14.66
CA THR A 195 1.21 6.42 15.38
C THR A 195 2.34 7.19 16.04
#